data_3fcb7e4edbb7c821aa4ddfa7435d66c2
#
_entry.id   3fcb7e4edbb7c821aa4ddfa7435d66c2
#
_cell.length_a   1.000
_cell.length_b   1.000
_cell.length_c   1.000
_cell.angle_alpha   90.00
_cell.angle_beta   90.00
_cell.angle_gamma   90.00
#
_symmetry.space_group_name_H-M   'P 1'
#
loop_
_entity.id
_entity.type
_entity.pdbx_description
1 polymer ?
#
loop_
_entity_poly.entity_id
_entity_poly.type
_entity_poly.pdbx_seq_one_letter_code
_entity_poly.pdbx_strand_id
1 'polypeptide(L)'
;MTYLEIDEALVSITRQLCAACKERLDAIPRENASERKAVQLEYGMYTFCGNAGLLFNTGWERTKVLQVRQTLWNNELHKFPHLQTQYQTLDGNDKLCFHAALHGELYLRQSWLEEQTSELEAAKTANDIQAIFEQTVKIGAVRAMFAAWEAWRKENNIYPDMFEEDLTT
;
A
#
# COMPACT_ATOMS: atom_id res chain seq x y z
N MET A 1 -20.58 1.31 -1.89
CA MET A 1 -19.28 1.54 -2.56
C MET A 1 -18.92 0.31 -3.35
N THR A 2 -18.46 0.48 -4.56
CA THR A 2 -18.07 -0.62 -5.44
C THR A 2 -16.57 -0.89 -5.31
N TYR A 3 -16.16 -2.08 -5.70
CA TYR A 3 -14.77 -2.46 -5.84
C TYR A 3 -13.93 -1.44 -6.65
N LEU A 4 -14.49 -0.95 -7.75
CA LEU A 4 -13.82 0.03 -8.61
C LEU A 4 -13.57 1.36 -7.90
N GLU A 5 -14.55 1.84 -7.13
CA GLU A 5 -14.42 3.08 -6.34
C GLU A 5 -13.32 2.97 -5.28
N ILE A 6 -13.13 1.79 -4.68
CA ILE A 6 -12.05 1.53 -3.71
C ILE A 6 -10.68 1.56 -4.41
N ASP A 7 -10.55 0.92 -5.57
CA ASP A 7 -9.30 0.97 -6.35
C ASP A 7 -8.97 2.38 -6.84
N GLU A 8 -9.96 3.13 -7.31
CA GLU A 8 -9.79 4.52 -7.74
C GLU A 8 -9.36 5.43 -6.57
N ALA A 9 -9.88 5.18 -5.38
CA ALA A 9 -9.47 5.90 -4.18
C ALA A 9 -8.00 5.65 -3.84
N LEU A 10 -7.53 4.41 -3.90
CA LEU A 10 -6.11 4.07 -3.67
C LEU A 10 -5.20 4.78 -4.69
N VAL A 11 -5.58 4.80 -5.96
CA VAL A 11 -4.86 5.54 -7.01
C VAL A 11 -4.88 7.04 -6.75
N SER A 12 -5.99 7.59 -6.29
CA SER A 12 -6.12 9.01 -5.94
C SER A 12 -5.21 9.39 -4.78
N ILE A 13 -5.14 8.56 -3.73
CA ILE A 13 -4.25 8.75 -2.57
C ILE A 13 -2.79 8.81 -3.04
N THR A 14 -2.35 7.85 -3.86
CA THR A 14 -0.97 7.85 -4.36
C THR A 14 -0.65 9.05 -5.23
N ARG A 15 -1.58 9.52 -6.05
CA ARG A 15 -1.43 10.75 -6.85
C ARG A 15 -1.27 11.99 -5.98
N GLN A 16 -2.04 12.11 -4.90
CA GLN A 16 -1.91 13.22 -3.95
C GLN A 16 -0.55 13.23 -3.28
N LEU A 17 -0.06 12.07 -2.82
CA LEU A 17 1.27 11.93 -2.23
C LEU A 17 2.39 12.27 -3.24
N CYS A 18 2.25 11.84 -4.49
CA CYS A 18 3.16 12.22 -5.58
C CYS A 18 3.18 13.73 -5.83
N ALA A 19 2.01 14.37 -5.83
CA ALA A 19 1.91 15.81 -6.01
C ALA A 19 2.61 16.57 -4.86
N ALA A 20 2.39 16.18 -3.61
CA ALA A 20 3.06 16.73 -2.45
C ALA A 20 4.60 16.55 -2.51
N CYS A 21 5.10 15.41 -3.01
CA CYS A 21 6.53 15.23 -3.25
C CYS A 21 7.09 16.21 -4.31
N LYS A 22 6.36 16.48 -5.38
CA LYS A 22 6.77 17.44 -6.41
C LYS A 22 6.87 18.84 -5.84
N GLU A 23 5.88 19.30 -5.09
CA GLU A 23 5.89 20.60 -4.42
C GLU A 23 7.08 20.73 -3.45
N ARG A 24 7.36 19.68 -2.67
CA ARG A 24 8.54 19.62 -1.80
C ARG A 24 9.84 19.71 -2.59
N LEU A 25 9.97 18.96 -3.70
CA LEU A 25 11.17 19.01 -4.56
C LEU A 25 11.42 20.39 -5.14
N ASP A 26 10.37 21.10 -5.53
CA ASP A 26 10.47 22.45 -6.07
C ASP A 26 10.91 23.47 -4.99
N ALA A 27 10.54 23.23 -3.73
CA ALA A 27 10.91 24.09 -2.60
C ALA A 27 12.33 23.83 -2.06
N ILE A 28 12.91 22.62 -2.28
CA ILE A 28 14.24 22.26 -1.77
C ILE A 28 15.34 22.85 -2.66
N PRO A 29 16.29 23.64 -2.13
CA PRO A 29 17.43 24.14 -2.88
C PRO A 29 18.24 23.04 -3.57
N ARG A 30 18.80 23.33 -4.74
CA ARG A 30 19.53 22.33 -5.55
C ARG A 30 20.76 21.77 -4.84
N GLU A 31 21.41 22.54 -4.00
CA GLU A 31 22.57 22.18 -3.19
C GLU A 31 22.23 21.16 -2.09
N ASN A 32 20.98 21.05 -1.67
CA ASN A 32 20.54 20.07 -0.66
C ASN A 32 20.30 18.68 -1.30
N ALA A 33 21.36 18.11 -1.85
CA ALA A 33 21.30 16.89 -2.65
C ALA A 33 20.71 15.69 -1.87
N SER A 34 21.05 15.55 -0.57
CA SER A 34 20.57 14.44 0.27
C SER A 34 19.06 14.53 0.49
N GLU A 35 18.56 15.72 0.83
CA GLU A 35 17.13 15.95 1.04
C GLU A 35 16.33 15.75 -0.26
N ARG A 36 16.83 16.30 -1.37
CA ARG A 36 16.23 16.08 -2.68
C ARG A 36 16.17 14.60 -3.04
N LYS A 37 17.24 13.86 -2.78
CA LYS A 37 17.27 12.40 -3.01
C LYS A 37 16.23 11.66 -2.17
N ALA A 38 16.05 12.03 -0.91
CA ALA A 38 15.02 11.44 -0.05
C ALA A 38 13.61 11.64 -0.65
N VAL A 39 13.27 12.86 -1.05
CA VAL A 39 11.95 13.14 -1.66
C VAL A 39 11.77 12.44 -3.01
N GLN A 40 12.83 12.29 -3.81
CA GLN A 40 12.79 11.52 -5.06
C GLN A 40 12.54 10.03 -4.82
N LEU A 41 13.11 9.45 -3.78
CA LEU A 41 12.86 8.07 -3.38
C LEU A 41 11.42 7.87 -2.91
N GLU A 42 10.91 8.78 -2.08
CA GLU A 42 9.49 8.79 -1.70
C GLU A 42 8.58 8.85 -2.93
N TYR A 43 8.84 9.79 -3.84
CA TYR A 43 8.08 9.92 -5.09
C TYR A 43 8.10 8.63 -5.91
N GLY A 44 9.27 7.98 -6.02
CA GLY A 44 9.42 6.71 -6.70
C GLY A 44 8.57 5.61 -6.08
N MET A 45 8.54 5.52 -4.75
CA MET A 45 7.69 4.57 -4.04
C MET A 45 6.20 4.82 -4.31
N TYR A 46 5.73 6.07 -4.20
CA TYR A 46 4.32 6.38 -4.47
C TYR A 46 3.93 6.13 -5.93
N THR A 47 4.83 6.42 -6.87
CA THR A 47 4.60 6.12 -8.29
C THR A 47 4.49 4.61 -8.54
N PHE A 48 5.36 3.83 -7.93
CA PHE A 48 5.31 2.37 -8.00
C PHE A 48 3.99 1.84 -7.44
N CYS A 49 3.57 2.34 -6.29
CA CYS A 49 2.32 1.99 -5.65
C CYS A 49 1.09 2.35 -6.50
N GLY A 50 1.07 3.54 -7.07
CA GLY A 50 0.00 3.98 -7.97
C GLY A 50 -0.07 3.13 -9.24
N ASN A 51 1.09 2.77 -9.79
CA ASN A 51 1.17 1.90 -10.97
C ASN A 51 0.70 0.46 -10.65
N ALA A 52 0.99 -0.06 -9.47
CA ALA A 52 0.49 -1.35 -9.04
C ALA A 52 -1.04 -1.36 -8.94
N GLY A 53 -1.65 -0.28 -8.42
CA GLY A 53 -3.11 -0.07 -8.47
C GLY A 53 -3.63 0.03 -9.91
N LEU A 54 -2.94 0.76 -10.79
CA LEU A 54 -3.28 0.91 -12.21
C LEU A 54 -3.14 -0.39 -13.02
N LEU A 55 -2.19 -1.26 -12.69
CA LEU A 55 -2.05 -2.57 -13.35
C LEU A 55 -3.31 -3.43 -13.19
N PHE A 56 -4.06 -3.22 -12.13
CA PHE A 56 -5.34 -3.87 -11.93
C PHE A 56 -6.50 -3.15 -12.65
N ASN A 57 -6.34 -1.89 -13.05
CA ASN A 57 -7.37 -1.06 -13.69
C ASN A 57 -7.20 -0.90 -15.20
N THR A 58 -6.00 -1.05 -15.75
CA THR A 58 -5.74 -0.80 -17.17
C THR A 58 -5.51 -2.08 -17.96
N GLY A 59 -6.52 -2.51 -18.71
CA GLY A 59 -6.38 -3.53 -19.76
C GLY A 59 -6.51 -4.98 -19.33
N TRP A 60 -6.69 -5.29 -18.05
CA TRP A 60 -7.02 -6.63 -17.60
C TRP A 60 -8.54 -6.80 -17.55
N GLU A 61 -9.04 -7.88 -18.11
CA GLU A 61 -10.44 -8.25 -17.96
C GLU A 61 -10.76 -8.39 -16.45
N ARG A 62 -11.87 -7.77 -16.03
CA ARG A 62 -12.35 -7.79 -14.64
C ARG A 62 -12.29 -9.20 -14.01
N THR A 63 -12.59 -10.22 -14.79
CA THR A 63 -12.53 -11.62 -14.37
C THR A 63 -11.12 -12.06 -13.99
N LYS A 64 -10.08 -11.65 -14.74
CA LYS A 64 -8.68 -11.98 -14.43
C LYS A 64 -8.18 -11.29 -13.18
N VAL A 65 -8.57 -10.03 -12.99
CA VAL A 65 -8.26 -9.27 -11.77
C VAL A 65 -8.87 -9.97 -10.55
N LEU A 66 -10.14 -10.34 -10.63
CA LEU A 66 -10.83 -11.06 -9.57
C LEU A 66 -10.17 -12.41 -9.27
N GLN A 67 -9.76 -13.15 -10.30
CA GLN A 67 -9.05 -14.42 -10.11
C GLN A 67 -7.69 -14.25 -9.43
N VAL A 68 -6.88 -13.27 -9.82
CA VAL A 68 -5.60 -12.97 -9.18
C VAL A 68 -5.83 -12.61 -7.71
N ARG A 69 -6.81 -11.77 -7.40
CA ARG A 69 -7.13 -11.38 -6.03
C ARG A 69 -7.70 -12.53 -5.22
N GLN A 70 -8.53 -13.36 -5.82
CA GLN A 70 -9.02 -14.58 -5.18
C GLN A 70 -7.86 -15.52 -4.81
N THR A 71 -6.86 -15.63 -5.68
CA THR A 71 -5.67 -16.45 -5.43
C THR A 71 -4.83 -15.87 -4.31
N LEU A 72 -4.57 -14.55 -4.33
CA LEU A 72 -3.87 -13.86 -3.24
C LEU A 72 -4.62 -13.99 -1.91
N TRP A 73 -5.93 -13.78 -1.93
CA TRP A 73 -6.79 -13.98 -0.78
C TRP A 73 -6.69 -15.40 -0.20
N ASN A 74 -6.84 -16.42 -1.03
CA ASN A 74 -6.78 -17.81 -0.60
C ASN A 74 -5.40 -18.16 0.00
N ASN A 75 -4.32 -17.57 -0.52
CA ASN A 75 -2.97 -17.78 -0.02
C ASN A 75 -2.71 -17.06 1.32
N GLU A 76 -3.33 -15.91 1.55
CA GLU A 76 -3.09 -15.08 2.74
C GLU A 76 -4.12 -15.30 3.85
N LEU A 77 -5.35 -15.69 3.49
CA LEU A 77 -6.48 -15.79 4.42
C LEU A 77 -6.22 -16.73 5.61
N HIS A 78 -5.43 -17.79 5.41
CA HIS A 78 -5.09 -18.72 6.48
C HIS A 78 -4.28 -18.08 7.61
N LYS A 79 -3.63 -16.94 7.35
CA LYS A 79 -2.90 -16.16 8.36
C LYS A 79 -3.85 -15.36 9.26
N PHE A 80 -5.10 -15.18 8.85
CA PHE A 80 -6.10 -14.34 9.52
C PHE A 80 -7.42 -15.09 9.75
N PRO A 81 -7.47 -16.05 10.70
CA PRO A 81 -8.66 -16.89 10.92
C PRO A 81 -9.95 -16.10 11.23
N HIS A 82 -9.82 -14.96 11.91
CA HIS A 82 -10.96 -14.08 12.22
C HIS A 82 -11.58 -13.45 10.97
N LEU A 83 -10.74 -13.03 10.00
CA LEU A 83 -11.20 -12.51 8.71
C LEU A 83 -11.92 -13.59 7.88
N GLN A 84 -11.49 -14.84 8.01
CA GLN A 84 -12.14 -15.99 7.36
C GLN A 84 -13.60 -16.13 7.80
N THR A 85 -13.84 -16.04 9.10
CA THR A 85 -15.18 -16.13 9.67
C THR A 85 -16.06 -14.99 9.21
N GLN A 86 -15.55 -13.75 9.25
CA GLN A 86 -16.28 -12.56 8.79
C GLN A 86 -16.60 -12.64 7.30
N TYR A 87 -15.63 -13.02 6.46
CA TYR A 87 -15.82 -13.17 5.03
C TYR A 87 -16.97 -14.12 4.66
N GLN A 88 -17.14 -15.20 5.41
CA GLN A 88 -18.21 -16.18 5.17
C GLN A 88 -19.62 -15.59 5.37
N THR A 89 -19.75 -14.54 6.18
CA THR A 89 -21.03 -13.89 6.48
C THR A 89 -21.43 -12.81 5.48
N LEU A 90 -20.50 -12.38 4.60
CA LEU A 90 -20.74 -11.31 3.64
C LEU A 90 -21.54 -11.78 2.42
N ASP A 91 -22.32 -10.89 1.84
CA ASP A 91 -22.96 -11.13 0.54
C ASP A 91 -21.99 -10.92 -0.64
N GLY A 92 -22.47 -11.14 -1.87
CA GLY A 92 -21.61 -11.09 -3.05
C GLY A 92 -20.97 -9.73 -3.33
N ASN A 93 -21.66 -8.61 -3.05
CA ASN A 93 -21.14 -7.27 -3.26
C ASN A 93 -20.18 -6.88 -2.15
N ASP A 94 -20.53 -7.17 -0.91
CA ASP A 94 -19.67 -6.92 0.24
C ASP A 94 -18.38 -7.76 0.19
N LYS A 95 -18.44 -8.99 -0.33
CA LYS A 95 -17.24 -9.78 -0.63
C LYS A 95 -16.30 -9.09 -1.60
N LEU A 96 -16.81 -8.44 -2.65
CA LEU A 96 -15.99 -7.70 -3.60
C LEU A 96 -15.32 -6.49 -2.94
N CYS A 97 -16.05 -5.75 -2.14
CA CYS A 97 -15.52 -4.62 -1.37
C CYS A 97 -14.46 -5.08 -0.36
N PHE A 98 -14.72 -6.18 0.33
CA PHE A 98 -13.78 -6.80 1.25
C PHE A 98 -12.47 -7.20 0.55
N HIS A 99 -12.54 -7.87 -0.59
CA HIS A 99 -11.37 -8.23 -1.37
C HIS A 99 -10.54 -7.01 -1.79
N ALA A 100 -11.19 -5.92 -2.21
CA ALA A 100 -10.50 -4.70 -2.60
C ALA A 100 -9.80 -4.03 -1.42
N ALA A 101 -10.49 -3.90 -0.28
CA ALA A 101 -9.92 -3.34 0.94
C ALA A 101 -8.75 -4.19 1.46
N LEU A 102 -8.93 -5.50 1.53
CA LEU A 102 -7.90 -6.43 1.99
C LEU A 102 -6.67 -6.41 1.06
N HIS A 103 -6.87 -6.34 -0.26
CA HIS A 103 -5.76 -6.23 -1.20
C HIS A 103 -4.92 -4.98 -0.93
N GLY A 104 -5.54 -3.83 -0.69
CA GLY A 104 -4.84 -2.61 -0.30
C GLY A 104 -4.01 -2.82 0.97
N GLU A 105 -4.61 -3.37 2.01
CA GLU A 105 -3.96 -3.66 3.29
C GLU A 105 -2.80 -4.65 3.16
N LEU A 106 -3.05 -5.84 2.61
CA LEU A 106 -2.05 -6.90 2.52
C LEU A 106 -0.91 -6.52 1.58
N TYR A 107 -1.21 -5.90 0.43
CA TYR A 107 -0.21 -5.53 -0.54
C TYR A 107 0.69 -4.40 -0.03
N LEU A 108 0.11 -3.38 0.58
CA LEU A 108 0.87 -2.26 1.13
C LEU A 108 1.66 -2.65 2.38
N ARG A 109 1.04 -3.40 3.28
CA ARG A 109 1.61 -3.73 4.57
C ARG A 109 2.58 -4.90 4.49
N GLN A 110 2.18 -6.02 3.89
CA GLN A 110 2.99 -7.22 3.89
C GLN A 110 4.01 -7.23 2.77
N SER A 111 3.61 -7.04 1.52
CA SER A 111 4.55 -7.20 0.41
C SER A 111 5.65 -6.13 0.40
N TRP A 112 5.30 -4.89 0.67
CA TRP A 112 6.29 -3.81 0.55
C TRP A 112 6.99 -3.48 1.87
N LEU A 113 6.26 -3.41 2.97
CA LEU A 113 6.89 -3.09 4.24
C LEU A 113 7.82 -4.19 4.70
N GLU A 114 7.45 -5.45 4.54
CA GLU A 114 8.30 -6.61 4.84
C GLU A 114 9.52 -6.67 3.92
N GLU A 115 9.33 -6.47 2.61
CA GLU A 115 10.42 -6.41 1.64
C GLU A 115 11.42 -5.30 1.98
N GLN A 116 10.95 -4.07 2.14
CA GLN A 116 11.83 -2.94 2.48
C GLN A 116 12.49 -3.10 3.85
N THR A 117 11.80 -3.71 4.82
CA THR A 117 12.39 -4.00 6.13
C THR A 117 13.49 -5.06 6.04
N SER A 118 13.29 -6.11 5.25
CA SER A 118 14.29 -7.14 5.00
C SER A 118 15.53 -6.57 4.32
N GLU A 119 15.35 -5.71 3.31
CA GLU A 119 16.45 -5.02 2.65
C GLU A 119 17.20 -4.06 3.60
N LEU A 120 16.50 -3.38 4.51
CA LEU A 120 17.13 -2.55 5.54
C LEU A 120 18.02 -3.38 6.48
N GLU A 121 17.56 -4.53 6.94
CA GLU A 121 18.37 -5.40 7.81
C GLU A 121 19.59 -5.96 7.06
N ALA A 122 19.45 -6.31 5.79
CA ALA A 122 20.59 -6.70 4.94
C ALA A 122 21.61 -5.56 4.79
N ALA A 123 21.15 -4.33 4.54
CA ALA A 123 21.99 -3.15 4.45
C ALA A 123 22.73 -2.83 5.75
N LYS A 124 22.06 -2.96 6.90
CA LYS A 124 22.69 -2.83 8.22
C LYS A 124 23.78 -3.87 8.45
N THR A 125 23.51 -5.13 8.09
CA THR A 125 24.47 -6.23 8.20
C THR A 125 25.71 -5.98 7.34
N ALA A 126 25.53 -5.44 6.13
CA ALA A 126 26.59 -5.09 5.22
C ALA A 126 27.30 -3.77 5.56
N ASN A 127 26.82 -3.01 6.55
CA ASN A 127 27.31 -1.67 6.89
C ASN A 127 27.22 -0.65 5.74
N ASP A 128 26.23 -0.83 4.84
CA ASP A 128 26.03 0.02 3.67
C ASP A 128 25.16 1.25 4.06
N ILE A 129 25.85 2.34 4.39
CA ILE A 129 25.23 3.60 4.82
C ILE A 129 24.25 4.15 3.77
N GLN A 130 24.59 4.02 2.49
CA GLN A 130 23.75 4.50 1.40
C GLN A 130 22.45 3.68 1.29
N ALA A 131 22.56 2.36 1.33
CA ALA A 131 21.41 1.47 1.32
C ALA A 131 20.53 1.64 2.57
N ILE A 132 21.13 1.81 3.75
CA ILE A 132 20.40 2.12 5.00
C ILE A 132 19.56 3.39 4.85
N PHE A 133 20.15 4.47 4.30
CA PHE A 133 19.43 5.71 4.04
C PHE A 133 18.26 5.49 3.08
N GLU A 134 18.50 4.83 1.94
CA GLU A 134 17.48 4.60 0.92
C GLU A 134 16.32 3.76 1.44
N GLN A 135 16.61 2.68 2.14
CA GLN A 135 15.57 1.81 2.70
C GLN A 135 14.78 2.47 3.83
N THR A 136 15.45 3.28 4.66
CA THR A 136 14.75 4.04 5.71
C THR A 136 13.73 5.01 5.10
N VAL A 137 14.09 5.70 4.02
CA VAL A 137 13.16 6.60 3.32
C VAL A 137 12.00 5.84 2.68
N LYS A 138 12.29 4.73 2.02
CA LYS A 138 11.25 3.87 1.39
C LYS A 138 10.26 3.33 2.41
N ILE A 139 10.74 2.85 3.57
CA ILE A 139 9.87 2.39 4.68
C ILE A 139 8.98 3.54 5.17
N GLY A 140 9.54 4.76 5.32
CA GLY A 140 8.77 5.94 5.67
C GLY A 140 7.65 6.24 4.66
N ALA A 141 7.95 6.14 3.36
CA ALA A 141 6.98 6.34 2.29
C ALA A 141 5.86 5.29 2.30
N VAL A 142 6.20 4.01 2.48
CA VAL A 142 5.20 2.92 2.58
C VAL A 142 4.27 3.13 3.78
N ARG A 143 4.83 3.49 4.94
CA ARG A 143 4.05 3.80 6.14
C ARG A 143 3.13 5.00 5.97
N ALA A 144 3.61 6.05 5.30
CA ALA A 144 2.79 7.24 5.03
C ALA A 144 1.61 6.92 4.09
N MET A 145 1.87 6.10 3.07
CA MET A 145 0.82 5.66 2.16
C MET A 145 -0.19 4.75 2.84
N PHE A 146 0.28 3.83 3.67
CA PHE A 146 -0.59 2.97 4.48
C PHE A 146 -1.48 3.79 5.42
N ALA A 147 -0.89 4.79 6.11
CA ALA A 147 -1.65 5.68 6.99
C ALA A 147 -2.73 6.49 6.24
N ALA A 148 -2.41 6.99 5.04
CA ALA A 148 -3.37 7.70 4.20
C ALA A 148 -4.50 6.77 3.71
N TRP A 149 -4.19 5.54 3.34
CA TRP A 149 -5.17 4.51 2.99
C TRP A 149 -6.07 4.16 4.15
N GLU A 150 -5.50 3.93 5.33
CA GLU A 150 -6.26 3.62 6.54
C GLU A 150 -7.19 4.76 6.95
N ALA A 151 -6.71 6.01 6.88
CA ALA A 151 -7.53 7.18 7.15
C ALA A 151 -8.74 7.27 6.20
N TRP A 152 -8.51 7.10 4.90
CA TRP A 152 -9.57 7.08 3.90
C TRP A 152 -10.56 5.93 4.13
N ARG A 153 -10.08 4.74 4.46
CA ARG A 153 -10.92 3.57 4.75
C ARG A 153 -11.84 3.82 5.94
N LYS A 154 -11.30 4.37 7.02
CA LYS A 154 -12.08 4.74 8.22
C LYS A 154 -13.12 5.80 7.92
N GLU A 155 -12.75 6.84 7.17
CA GLU A 155 -13.67 7.92 6.78
C GLU A 155 -14.84 7.40 5.92
N ASN A 156 -14.60 6.39 5.11
CA ASN A 156 -15.62 5.78 4.25
C ASN A 156 -16.31 4.55 4.86
N ASN A 157 -16.02 4.21 6.11
CA ASN A 157 -16.66 3.12 6.84
C ASN A 157 -16.47 1.74 6.17
N ILE A 158 -15.30 1.49 5.60
CA ILE A 158 -14.98 0.24 4.90
C ILE A 158 -14.32 -0.73 5.88
N TYR A 159 -15.08 -1.71 6.33
CA TYR A 159 -14.64 -2.78 7.23
C TYR A 159 -13.69 -2.32 8.37
N PRO A 160 -14.05 -1.26 9.14
CA PRO A 160 -13.14 -0.67 10.12
C PRO A 160 -12.68 -1.67 11.19
N ASP A 161 -13.58 -2.57 11.61
CA ASP A 161 -13.32 -3.50 12.71
C ASP A 161 -12.47 -4.71 12.31
N MET A 162 -12.27 -4.94 11.00
CA MET A 162 -11.58 -6.12 10.49
C MET A 162 -10.06 -6.03 10.59
N PHE A 163 -9.54 -4.81 10.69
CA PHE A 163 -8.11 -4.53 10.62
C PHE A 163 -7.54 -3.94 11.92
N GLU A 164 -8.39 -3.61 12.88
CA GLU A 164 -7.96 -2.97 14.14
C GLU A 164 -7.22 -3.93 15.08
N GLU A 165 -7.53 -5.22 15.05
CA GLU A 165 -6.92 -6.20 15.96
C GLU A 165 -5.48 -6.56 15.59
N ASP A 166 -5.09 -6.44 14.31
CA ASP A 166 -3.75 -6.80 13.82
C ASP A 166 -2.71 -5.68 13.95
N LEU A 167 -3.13 -4.46 14.32
CA LEU A 167 -2.24 -3.30 14.48
C LEU A 167 -1.46 -3.29 15.81
N THR A 168 -1.79 -4.18 16.74
CA THR A 168 -1.24 -4.22 18.10
C THR A 168 -0.22 -5.34 18.36
N THR A 169 0.09 -6.15 17.36
CA THR A 169 1.16 -7.16 17.40
C THR A 169 2.29 -6.82 16.47
#